data_5d13f6c70468980dc9f5bdea5f7f732c
#
_entry.id   5d13f6c70468980dc9f5bdea5f7f732c
#
_cell.length_a   1.000
_cell.length_b   1.000
_cell.length_c   1.000
_cell.angle_alpha   90.00
_cell.angle_beta   90.00
_cell.angle_gamma   90.00
#
_symmetry.space_group_name_H-M   'P 1'
#
loop_
_entity.id
_entity.type
_entity.pdbx_description
1 polymer ?
#
loop_
_entity_poly.entity_id
_entity_poly.type
_entity_poly.pdbx_seq_one_letter_code
_entity_poly.pdbx_strand_id
1 'polypeptide(L)'
;MIWNIEFLEEAVKDIKKLDRAVQVQVLKGIQKVSRNPLPAEEGGYGKPLGNKRGVHLTNLMKIKFRELGIRVVYKVERVDEIMKIIVISARTDEQVYKEAAKRRGKHDL
;
A
#
# COMPACT_ATOMS: atom_id res chain seq x y z
N MET A 1 -13.17 -6.89 12.64
CA MET A 1 -11.88 -6.65 13.30
C MET A 1 -11.04 -5.75 12.42
N ILE A 2 -10.44 -4.71 12.98
CA ILE A 2 -9.65 -3.74 12.21
C ILE A 2 -8.17 -4.05 12.43
N TRP A 3 -7.44 -4.17 11.32
CA TRP A 3 -6.01 -4.38 11.39
C TRP A 3 -5.29 -3.09 11.78
N ASN A 4 -4.19 -3.21 12.48
CA ASN A 4 -3.35 -2.07 12.84
C ASN A 4 -2.64 -1.56 11.60
N ILE A 5 -2.69 -0.25 11.36
CA ILE A 5 -2.02 0.38 10.23
C ILE A 5 -0.68 0.92 10.69
N GLU A 6 0.39 0.50 10.01
CA GLU A 6 1.72 1.05 10.23
C GLU A 6 2.25 1.60 8.92
N PHE A 7 2.96 2.71 9.00
CA PHE A 7 3.56 3.34 7.83
C PHE A 7 5.08 3.21 7.91
N LEU A 8 5.71 2.82 6.80
CA LEU A 8 7.15 3.01 6.70
C LEU A 8 7.45 4.51 6.80
N GLU A 9 8.63 4.85 7.29
CA GLU A 9 9.06 6.23 7.38
C GLU A 9 8.95 6.94 6.03
N GLU A 10 9.33 6.27 4.96
CA GLU A 10 9.23 6.81 3.59
C GLU A 10 7.78 7.05 3.19
N ALA A 11 6.86 6.19 3.62
CA ALA A 11 5.44 6.34 3.31
C ALA A 11 4.83 7.54 4.05
N VAL A 12 5.29 7.82 5.27
CA VAL A 12 4.89 9.03 5.99
C VAL A 12 5.33 10.27 5.21
N LYS A 13 6.56 10.27 4.69
CA LYS A 13 7.06 11.37 3.87
C LYS A 13 6.25 11.50 2.57
N ASP A 14 5.86 10.37 1.97
CA ASP A 14 5.03 10.38 0.77
C ASP A 14 3.71 11.12 1.00
N ILE A 15 3.00 10.78 2.09
CA ILE A 15 1.69 11.38 2.34
C ILE A 15 1.79 12.86 2.66
N LYS A 16 2.87 13.27 3.31
CA LYS A 16 3.09 14.69 3.63
C LYS A 16 3.27 15.57 2.39
N LYS A 17 3.65 14.98 1.26
CA LYS A 17 3.80 15.72 -0.01
C LYS A 17 2.48 15.98 -0.71
N LEU A 18 1.40 15.33 -0.29
CA LEU A 18 0.08 15.48 -0.89
C LEU A 18 -0.67 16.67 -0.29
N ASP A 19 -1.55 17.28 -1.08
CA ASP A 19 -2.46 18.30 -0.57
C ASP A 19 -3.30 17.72 0.57
N ARG A 20 -3.64 18.57 1.54
CA ARG A 20 -4.37 18.11 2.71
C ARG A 20 -5.67 17.39 2.38
N ALA A 21 -6.43 17.92 1.42
CA ALA A 21 -7.69 17.28 0.99
C ALA A 21 -7.44 15.88 0.44
N VAL A 22 -6.36 15.71 -0.32
CA VAL A 22 -5.97 14.41 -0.88
C VAL A 22 -5.51 13.47 0.24
N GLN A 23 -4.72 13.97 1.19
CA GLN A 23 -4.28 13.18 2.35
C GLN A 23 -5.48 12.58 3.09
N VAL A 24 -6.51 13.39 3.35
CA VAL A 24 -7.70 12.94 4.08
C VAL A 24 -8.38 11.79 3.33
N GLN A 25 -8.54 11.93 2.01
CA GLN A 25 -9.19 10.90 1.20
C GLN A 25 -8.37 9.61 1.15
N VAL A 26 -7.05 9.73 1.01
CA VAL A 26 -6.15 8.57 0.99
C VAL A 26 -6.21 7.84 2.33
N LEU A 27 -6.13 8.56 3.44
CA LEU A 27 -6.19 7.97 4.78
C LEU A 27 -7.54 7.28 5.03
N LYS A 28 -8.64 7.87 4.58
CA LYS A 28 -9.96 7.23 4.70
C LYS A 28 -10.01 5.92 3.91
N GLY A 29 -9.45 5.89 2.71
CA GLY A 29 -9.40 4.69 1.90
C GLY A 29 -8.53 3.60 2.53
N ILE A 30 -7.40 3.97 3.11
CA ILE A 30 -6.54 3.04 3.83
C ILE A 30 -7.28 2.46 5.03
N GLN A 31 -7.99 3.29 5.80
CA GLN A 31 -8.78 2.84 6.93
C GLN A 31 -9.88 1.87 6.51
N LYS A 32 -10.53 2.13 5.38
CA LYS A 32 -11.55 1.23 4.85
C LYS A 32 -10.95 -0.15 4.55
N VAL A 33 -9.82 -0.17 3.85
CA VAL A 33 -9.15 -1.42 3.49
C VAL A 33 -8.63 -2.14 4.74
N SER A 34 -8.24 -1.41 5.78
CA SER A 34 -7.74 -2.01 7.02
C SER A 34 -8.74 -2.88 7.75
N ARG A 35 -10.02 -2.77 7.41
CA ARG A 35 -11.05 -3.65 7.98
C ARG A 35 -10.85 -5.08 7.53
N ASN A 36 -10.37 -5.29 6.31
CA ASN A 36 -9.97 -6.60 5.81
C ASN A 36 -8.97 -6.41 4.67
N PRO A 37 -7.68 -6.24 4.98
CA PRO A 37 -6.66 -5.96 3.95
C PRO A 37 -6.14 -7.21 3.24
N LEU A 38 -6.71 -8.36 3.54
CA LEU A 38 -6.35 -9.62 2.89
C LEU A 38 -6.75 -9.60 1.42
N PRO A 39 -6.16 -10.50 0.60
CA PRO A 39 -6.52 -10.58 -0.83
C PRO A 39 -8.02 -10.82 -1.04
N ALA A 40 -8.53 -10.34 -2.18
CA ALA A 40 -9.93 -10.51 -2.54
C ALA A 40 -10.36 -11.98 -2.56
N GLU A 41 -9.48 -12.90 -2.95
CA GLU A 41 -9.76 -14.34 -2.95
C GLU A 41 -9.97 -14.90 -1.53
N GLU A 42 -9.54 -14.17 -0.51
CA GLU A 42 -9.79 -14.49 0.89
C GLU A 42 -10.91 -13.64 1.48
N GLY A 43 -11.68 -12.96 0.64
CA GLY A 43 -12.79 -12.12 1.06
C GLY A 43 -12.42 -10.70 1.46
N GLY A 44 -11.15 -10.29 1.27
CA GLY A 44 -10.69 -8.96 1.65
C GLY A 44 -10.76 -7.94 0.52
N TYR A 45 -10.31 -6.73 0.81
CA TYR A 45 -10.25 -5.62 -0.15
C TYR A 45 -8.95 -5.58 -0.94
N GLY A 46 -7.96 -6.41 -0.58
CA GLY A 46 -6.63 -6.36 -1.17
C GLY A 46 -6.57 -6.86 -2.60
N LYS A 47 -5.77 -6.19 -3.41
CA LYS A 47 -5.48 -6.60 -4.79
C LYS A 47 -4.01 -6.94 -4.90
N PRO A 48 -3.65 -8.23 -4.98
CA PRO A 48 -2.24 -8.62 -5.09
C PRO A 48 -1.57 -8.06 -6.34
N LEU A 49 -0.31 -7.71 -6.22
CA LEU A 49 0.48 -7.23 -7.36
C LEU A 49 1.11 -8.36 -8.14
N GLY A 50 1.47 -9.46 -7.47
CA GLY A 50 2.20 -10.56 -8.09
C GLY A 50 3.60 -10.16 -8.53
N ASN A 51 4.21 -10.98 -9.38
CA ASN A 51 5.52 -10.67 -9.96
C ASN A 51 5.30 -10.07 -11.35
N LYS A 52 5.81 -8.86 -11.57
CA LYS A 52 5.66 -8.17 -12.86
C LYS A 52 7.01 -7.72 -13.37
N ARG A 53 7.34 -8.15 -14.61
CA ARG A 53 8.57 -7.75 -15.32
C ARG A 53 9.85 -7.97 -14.48
N GLY A 54 9.93 -9.10 -13.80
CA GLY A 54 11.10 -9.44 -13.00
C GLY A 54 11.19 -8.70 -11.67
N VAL A 55 10.21 -7.90 -11.31
CA VAL A 55 10.17 -7.22 -10.03
C VAL A 55 9.41 -8.07 -9.02
N HIS A 56 10.06 -8.36 -7.89
CA HIS A 56 9.46 -9.17 -6.83
C HIS A 56 8.44 -8.39 -6.02
N LEU A 57 7.16 -8.67 -6.28
CA LEU A 57 6.04 -8.00 -5.62
C LEU A 57 5.15 -8.99 -4.88
N THR A 58 5.65 -10.21 -4.65
CA THR A 58 4.92 -11.25 -3.93
C THR A 58 4.53 -10.77 -2.53
N ASN A 59 3.28 -11.02 -2.14
CA ASN A 59 2.70 -10.61 -0.86
C ASN A 59 2.48 -9.09 -0.71
N LEU A 60 2.71 -8.32 -1.75
CA LEU A 60 2.37 -6.91 -1.77
C LEU A 60 1.02 -6.71 -2.42
N MET A 61 0.27 -5.73 -1.93
CA MET A 61 -1.06 -5.40 -2.41
C MET A 61 -1.19 -3.93 -2.70
N LYS A 62 -2.17 -3.57 -3.53
CA LYS A 62 -2.36 -2.19 -3.97
C LYS A 62 -3.76 -1.67 -3.66
N ILE A 63 -3.83 -0.35 -3.50
CA ILE A 63 -5.07 0.40 -3.49
C ILE A 63 -4.92 1.48 -4.56
N LYS A 64 -5.87 1.56 -5.49
CA LYS A 64 -5.88 2.62 -6.50
C LYS A 64 -6.97 3.64 -6.21
N PHE A 65 -6.57 4.88 -6.04
CA PHE A 65 -7.47 6.03 -5.94
C PHE A 65 -7.54 6.67 -7.31
N ARG A 66 -8.39 6.15 -8.18
CA ARG A 66 -8.41 6.53 -9.60
C ARG A 66 -8.67 8.02 -9.82
N GLU A 67 -9.62 8.59 -9.10
CA GLU A 67 -9.95 10.00 -9.23
C GLU A 67 -8.84 10.93 -8.75
N LEU A 68 -8.05 10.46 -7.79
CA LEU A 68 -6.93 11.24 -7.25
C LEU A 68 -5.62 10.99 -7.99
N GLY A 69 -5.57 9.95 -8.80
CA GLY A 69 -4.32 9.54 -9.44
C GLY A 69 -3.28 9.01 -8.46
N ILE A 70 -3.71 8.51 -7.32
CA ILE A 70 -2.80 8.02 -6.26
C ILE A 70 -2.86 6.50 -6.19
N ARG A 71 -1.69 5.90 -5.95
CA ARG A 71 -1.56 4.46 -5.71
C ARG A 71 -0.89 4.23 -4.38
N VAL A 72 -1.41 3.25 -3.64
CA VAL A 72 -0.84 2.83 -2.35
C VAL A 72 -0.44 1.37 -2.47
N VAL A 73 0.76 1.03 -2.01
CA VAL A 73 1.21 -0.35 -1.91
C VAL A 73 1.39 -0.69 -0.44
N TYR A 74 0.90 -1.84 -0.03
CA TYR A 74 1.02 -2.29 1.36
C TYR A 74 1.29 -3.78 1.42
N LYS A 75 1.73 -4.24 2.59
CA LYS A 75 1.93 -5.65 2.92
C LYS A 75 1.15 -5.97 4.18
N VAL A 76 0.58 -7.18 4.24
CA VAL A 76 -0.07 -7.64 5.48
C VAL A 76 0.88 -8.53 6.26
N GLU A 77 0.92 -8.35 7.55
CA GLU A 77 1.61 -9.21 8.50
C GLU A 77 0.53 -9.91 9.31
N ARG A 78 0.27 -11.17 8.97
CA ARG A 78 -0.89 -11.90 9.49
C ARG A 78 -0.80 -12.21 10.98
N VAL A 79 0.39 -12.50 11.47
CA VAL A 79 0.58 -12.89 12.86
C VAL A 79 0.18 -11.77 13.81
N ASP A 80 0.60 -10.55 13.49
CA ASP A 80 0.34 -9.38 14.34
C ASP A 80 -0.85 -8.54 13.86
N GLU A 81 -1.49 -8.97 12.77
CA GLU A 81 -2.60 -8.24 12.14
C GLU A 81 -2.24 -6.80 11.82
N ILE A 82 -1.11 -6.64 11.12
CA ILE A 82 -0.60 -5.34 10.71
C ILE A 82 -0.74 -5.15 9.21
N MET A 83 -1.28 -4.00 8.82
CA MET A 83 -1.31 -3.52 7.44
C MET A 83 -0.20 -2.47 7.31
N LYS A 84 0.92 -2.88 6.69
CA LYS A 84 2.10 -2.01 6.59
C LYS A 84 2.11 -1.25 5.27
N ILE A 85 2.01 0.05 5.35
CA ILE A 85 1.99 0.92 4.17
C ILE A 85 3.42 1.18 3.70
N ILE A 86 3.72 0.80 2.47
CA ILE A 86 5.08 0.84 1.92
C ILE A 86 5.31 2.08 1.08
N VAL A 87 4.37 2.41 0.18
CA VAL A 87 4.51 3.57 -0.71
C VAL A 87 3.15 4.18 -1.01
N ILE A 88 3.12 5.51 -1.11
CA ILE A 88 1.95 6.30 -1.52
C ILE A 88 2.45 7.28 -2.57
N SER A 89 1.95 7.16 -3.81
CA SER A 89 2.54 7.94 -4.90
C SER A 89 1.54 8.25 -6.01
N ALA A 90 1.77 9.38 -6.69
CA ALA A 90 1.04 9.79 -7.87
C ALA A 90 1.71 9.33 -9.18
N ARG A 91 2.79 8.55 -9.08
CA ARG A 91 3.53 8.09 -10.25
C ARG A 91 2.81 6.97 -10.98
N THR A 92 3.36 6.55 -12.13
CA THR A 92 2.82 5.41 -12.88
C THR A 92 2.93 4.11 -12.08
N ASP A 93 2.12 3.12 -12.44
CA ASP A 93 2.17 1.80 -11.80
C ASP A 93 3.60 1.24 -11.76
N GLU A 94 4.30 1.29 -12.90
CA GLU A 94 5.64 0.75 -12.99
C GLU A 94 6.60 1.42 -12.01
N GLN A 95 6.55 2.75 -11.93
CA GLN A 95 7.41 3.50 -11.01
C GLN A 95 7.10 3.21 -9.55
N VAL A 96 5.80 3.14 -9.22
CA VAL A 96 5.35 2.85 -7.85
C VAL A 96 5.78 1.44 -7.45
N TYR A 97 5.65 0.47 -8.35
CA TYR A 97 6.00 -0.92 -8.05
C TYR A 97 7.51 -1.10 -7.89
N LYS A 98 8.31 -0.41 -8.68
CA LYS A 98 9.77 -0.42 -8.51
C LYS A 98 10.17 0.17 -7.18
N GLU A 99 9.53 1.27 -6.79
CA GLU A 99 9.80 1.90 -5.51
C GLU A 99 9.38 0.99 -4.34
N ALA A 100 8.25 0.31 -4.49
CA ALA A 100 7.79 -0.65 -3.47
C ALA A 100 8.79 -1.79 -3.29
N ALA A 101 9.30 -2.35 -4.39
CA ALA A 101 10.30 -3.41 -4.33
C ALA A 101 11.59 -2.93 -3.68
N LYS A 102 12.04 -1.73 -3.99
CA LYS A 102 13.23 -1.12 -3.40
C LYS A 102 13.09 -0.96 -1.89
N ARG A 103 11.96 -0.39 -1.46
CA ARG A 103 11.69 -0.17 -0.03
C ARG A 103 11.55 -1.49 0.71
N ARG A 104 10.91 -2.47 0.07
CA ARG A 104 10.79 -3.81 0.61
C ARG A 104 12.15 -4.42 0.91
N GLY A 105 13.07 -4.34 -0.04
CA GLY A 105 14.44 -4.84 0.14
C GLY A 105 15.17 -4.12 1.25
N LYS A 106 15.06 -2.79 1.29
CA LYS A 106 15.71 -1.95 2.31
C LYS A 106 15.24 -2.31 3.73
N HIS A 107 13.97 -2.60 3.90
CA HIS A 107 13.36 -2.88 5.20
C HIS A 107 13.19 -4.38 5.48
N ASP A 108 13.72 -5.22 4.60
CA ASP A 108 13.64 -6.68 4.75
C ASP A 108 12.20 -7.18 4.91
N LEU A 109 11.33 -6.66 4.10
CA LEU A 109 9.93 -7.06 4.06
C LEU A 109 9.68 -8.07 2.95
#